data_b8334880a131434a5824a08d44adb9dc
#
_entry.id   b8334880a131434a5824a08d44adb9dc
#
_cell.length_a   1.000
_cell.length_b   1.000
_cell.length_c   1.000
_cell.angle_alpha   90.00
_cell.angle_beta   90.00
_cell.angle_gamma   90.00
#
_symmetry.space_group_name_H-M   'P 1'
#
loop_
_entity.id
_entity.type
_entity.pdbx_description
1 polymer ?
#
loop_
_entity_poly.entity_id
_entity_poly.type
_entity_poly.pdbx_seq_one_letter_code
_entity_poly.pdbx_strand_id
1 'polypeptide(L)'
;KLIGLHAVGFGRPSISAWTEVFIDGKPLNLSRWPNDSTVLIGKIKESGIAKNGEKVSFPIFSYLEDRPSSWKNSDELWIGGYFAHGYADDMIKVERIDTISKMIYTAQHTLYGFMTGAPFRRWFALNLLEELDMPGEYVVDEKRQKIYVYLAKDRVEDVQFSFLDAPIMAIENCNNVKIKGITFEYGRQIGIYMENTNRVIVSECTIRNMGGTGICIGRGSLLEGNLKGNEKGGEPLSRQIGDLMGKIYDNPLFDRKAGTENGIVNCLIYNVGAGGINMGGGNRTTLEHGNNYVENCRIHSFNRIEKSYRPGIWLDGVGNRISKCDIYDAPSMAILFHGNDNIIELCNISRVCNEIDDQGAVYYGRDPSELGNVIRYCYFHDFSTRHRVSATYHDDGACGAEVYGNIYCRAGSVPALIGGGHYNHYRNNIFMECPIAIHIDARMQKWGKFMIE
;
A
#
# COMPACT_ATOMS: atom_id res chain seq x y z
N LYS A 1 25.48 0.02 -8.77
CA LYS A 1 24.77 -0.72 -9.82
C LYS A 1 23.32 -0.26 -9.83
N LEU A 2 22.78 0.06 -11.01
CA LEU A 2 21.35 0.34 -11.18
C LEU A 2 20.55 -0.94 -10.92
N ILE A 3 19.42 -0.80 -10.28
CA ILE A 3 18.46 -1.87 -10.02
C ILE A 3 17.24 -1.61 -10.90
N GLY A 4 16.91 -2.59 -11.71
CA GLY A 4 15.75 -2.55 -12.60
C GLY A 4 14.44 -2.79 -11.90
N LEU A 5 13.35 -2.70 -12.65
CA LEU A 5 12.00 -2.90 -12.16
C LEU A 5 11.77 -4.36 -11.73
N HIS A 6 10.91 -4.54 -10.77
CA HIS A 6 10.39 -5.84 -10.35
C HIS A 6 8.86 -5.77 -10.20
N ALA A 7 8.22 -6.92 -10.11
CA ALA A 7 6.77 -6.98 -9.95
C ALA A 7 6.34 -6.45 -8.58
N VAL A 8 5.34 -5.58 -8.58
CA VAL A 8 4.70 -5.02 -7.38
C VAL A 8 3.19 -5.10 -7.54
N GLY A 9 2.44 -5.11 -6.44
CA GLY A 9 0.99 -5.09 -6.47
C GLY A 9 0.35 -5.96 -5.38
N PHE A 10 -0.93 -6.16 -5.50
CA PHE A 10 -1.73 -6.87 -4.52
C PHE A 10 -1.27 -8.33 -4.35
N GLY A 11 -1.03 -8.73 -3.11
CA GLY A 11 -0.57 -10.09 -2.77
C GLY A 11 0.90 -10.36 -3.04
N ARG A 12 1.67 -9.32 -3.42
CA ARG A 12 3.13 -9.43 -3.55
C ARG A 12 3.83 -8.89 -2.31
N PRO A 13 5.00 -9.44 -1.96
CA PRO A 13 5.78 -8.90 -0.85
C PRO A 13 6.26 -7.48 -1.16
N SER A 14 6.32 -6.65 -0.12
CA SER A 14 6.92 -5.32 -0.19
C SER A 14 8.44 -5.43 -0.07
N ILE A 15 9.14 -5.17 -1.15
CA ILE A 15 10.60 -5.21 -1.22
C ILE A 15 11.16 -3.85 -1.63
N SER A 16 12.48 -3.67 -1.55
CA SER A 16 13.12 -2.41 -1.95
C SER A 16 12.82 -2.07 -3.40
N ALA A 17 12.38 -0.85 -3.68
CA ALA A 17 12.05 -0.38 -5.02
C ALA A 17 13.26 -0.45 -5.98
N TRP A 18 13.01 -0.30 -7.26
CA TRP A 18 14.07 -0.07 -8.26
C TRP A 18 14.79 1.26 -8.02
N THR A 19 15.84 1.53 -8.77
CA THR A 19 16.52 2.84 -8.73
C THR A 19 15.60 3.92 -9.28
N GLU A 20 15.17 4.82 -8.42
CA GLU A 20 14.36 5.99 -8.78
C GLU A 20 15.25 7.21 -9.06
N VAL A 21 14.68 8.17 -9.80
CA VAL A 21 15.30 9.45 -10.12
C VAL A 21 14.49 10.59 -9.49
N PHE A 22 15.19 11.52 -8.88
CA PHE A 22 14.60 12.72 -8.29
C PHE A 22 15.31 13.94 -8.86
N ILE A 23 14.53 14.98 -9.19
CA ILE A 23 15.05 16.24 -9.69
C ILE A 23 14.46 17.37 -8.86
N ASP A 24 15.33 18.23 -8.34
CA ASP A 24 14.93 19.35 -7.47
C ASP A 24 14.01 18.88 -6.32
N GLY A 25 14.34 17.73 -5.72
CA GLY A 25 13.60 17.14 -4.61
C GLY A 25 12.27 16.45 -4.99
N LYS A 26 11.93 16.33 -6.27
CA LYS A 26 10.69 15.71 -6.76
C LYS A 26 10.96 14.39 -7.44
N PRO A 27 10.18 13.32 -7.12
CA PRO A 27 10.29 12.07 -7.84
C PRO A 27 9.85 12.23 -9.28
N LEU A 28 10.59 11.64 -10.22
CA LEU A 28 10.17 11.47 -11.59
C LEU A 28 9.26 10.26 -11.74
N ASN A 29 8.51 10.20 -12.83
CA ASN A 29 7.66 9.07 -13.19
C ASN A 29 8.36 8.15 -14.19
N LEU A 30 8.11 6.84 -14.12
CA LEU A 30 8.48 5.97 -15.23
C LEU A 30 7.73 6.40 -16.49
N SER A 31 8.40 6.32 -17.65
CA SER A 31 7.72 6.52 -18.93
C SER A 31 6.49 5.62 -19.01
N ARG A 32 5.38 6.15 -19.49
CA ARG A 32 4.09 5.49 -19.38
C ARG A 32 3.20 5.72 -20.61
N TRP A 33 2.52 4.68 -21.04
CA TRP A 33 1.48 4.80 -22.06
C TRP A 33 0.19 4.08 -21.64
N PRO A 34 -0.97 4.72 -21.71
CA PRO A 34 -1.19 6.18 -21.88
C PRO A 34 -0.65 6.96 -20.67
N ASN A 35 -0.26 8.23 -20.86
CA ASN A 35 0.43 9.02 -19.82
C ASN A 35 -0.37 9.20 -18.53
N ASP A 36 -1.68 9.40 -18.62
CA ASP A 36 -2.54 9.74 -17.49
C ASP A 36 -3.82 8.89 -17.38
N SER A 37 -3.96 7.90 -18.26
CA SER A 37 -5.16 7.05 -18.33
C SER A 37 -4.81 5.56 -18.38
N THR A 38 -5.78 4.73 -18.70
CA THR A 38 -5.63 3.29 -18.88
C THR A 38 -6.46 2.83 -20.07
N VAL A 39 -6.07 1.72 -20.67
CA VAL A 39 -6.79 1.09 -21.79
C VAL A 39 -7.41 -0.24 -21.37
N LEU A 40 -8.40 -0.70 -22.11
CA LEU A 40 -9.11 -1.94 -21.80
C LEU A 40 -8.29 -3.17 -22.20
N ILE A 41 -8.41 -4.22 -21.39
CA ILE A 41 -7.94 -5.56 -21.76
C ILE A 41 -8.85 -6.10 -22.86
N GLY A 42 -8.26 -6.61 -23.93
CA GLY A 42 -8.99 -7.26 -25.02
C GLY A 42 -9.35 -8.72 -24.70
N LYS A 43 -9.27 -9.59 -25.69
CA LYS A 43 -9.56 -11.03 -25.49
C LYS A 43 -8.43 -11.69 -24.70
N ILE A 44 -8.80 -12.51 -23.73
CA ILE A 44 -7.86 -13.32 -22.96
C ILE A 44 -7.70 -14.67 -23.64
N LYS A 45 -6.47 -15.00 -24.00
CA LYS A 45 -6.08 -16.32 -24.50
C LYS A 45 -5.76 -17.24 -23.32
N GLU A 46 -4.97 -16.75 -22.37
CA GLU A 46 -4.61 -17.44 -21.14
C GLU A 46 -4.85 -16.50 -19.96
N SER A 47 -5.61 -16.96 -18.97
CA SER A 47 -5.94 -16.11 -17.79
C SER A 47 -4.84 -16.07 -16.75
N GLY A 48 -3.94 -17.04 -16.73
CA GLY A 48 -2.92 -17.18 -15.69
C GLY A 48 -3.42 -17.82 -14.39
N ILE A 49 -4.65 -18.35 -14.35
CA ILE A 49 -5.20 -19.07 -13.20
C ILE A 49 -5.18 -20.56 -13.45
N ALA A 50 -4.74 -21.35 -12.47
CA ALA A 50 -4.80 -22.82 -12.53
C ALA A 50 -6.26 -23.29 -12.61
N LYS A 51 -6.54 -24.15 -13.57
CA LYS A 51 -7.77 -24.92 -13.63
C LYS A 51 -7.43 -26.36 -13.29
N ASN A 52 -8.02 -26.89 -12.23
CA ASN A 52 -7.95 -28.31 -11.88
C ASN A 52 -6.54 -28.93 -11.75
N GLY A 53 -5.57 -28.19 -11.19
CA GLY A 53 -4.23 -28.73 -10.94
C GLY A 53 -3.30 -28.80 -12.16
N GLU A 54 -3.69 -28.23 -13.29
CA GLU A 54 -2.84 -28.14 -14.48
C GLU A 54 -1.72 -27.09 -14.29
N LYS A 55 -0.62 -27.28 -15.03
CA LYS A 55 0.46 -26.27 -15.07
C LYS A 55 -0.07 -25.01 -15.72
N VAL A 56 -0.02 -23.91 -15.00
CA VAL A 56 -0.56 -22.63 -15.43
C VAL A 56 0.44 -21.92 -16.33
N SER A 57 -0.01 -21.53 -17.51
CA SER A 57 0.72 -20.59 -18.36
C SER A 57 0.60 -19.16 -17.82
N PHE A 58 1.57 -18.31 -18.11
CA PHE A 58 1.46 -16.88 -17.81
C PHE A 58 0.31 -16.23 -18.59
N PRO A 59 -0.30 -15.16 -18.09
CA PRO A 59 -1.38 -14.47 -18.79
C PRO A 59 -1.01 -14.04 -20.20
N ILE A 60 -1.94 -14.22 -21.14
CA ILE A 60 -1.82 -13.80 -22.53
C ILE A 60 -3.14 -13.13 -22.93
N PHE A 61 -3.05 -11.89 -23.39
CA PHE A 61 -4.23 -11.12 -23.78
C PHE A 61 -3.99 -10.28 -25.03
N SER A 62 -5.07 -9.92 -25.73
CA SER A 62 -4.97 -9.01 -26.86
C SER A 62 -5.11 -7.56 -26.41
N TYR A 63 -4.33 -6.68 -27.02
CA TYR A 63 -4.54 -5.24 -26.93
C TYR A 63 -5.48 -4.77 -28.05
N LEU A 64 -6.18 -3.67 -27.81
CA LEU A 64 -7.20 -3.13 -28.71
C LEU A 64 -6.68 -1.97 -29.56
N GLU A 65 -5.79 -1.18 -28.99
CA GLU A 65 -5.21 0.00 -29.60
C GLU A 65 -4.05 -0.37 -30.55
N ASP A 66 -3.75 0.50 -31.52
CA ASP A 66 -2.65 0.26 -32.48
C ASP A 66 -1.27 0.61 -31.92
N ARG A 67 -1.19 1.45 -30.88
CA ARG A 67 0.08 1.95 -30.33
C ARG A 67 1.06 0.83 -29.94
N PRO A 68 0.65 -0.24 -29.25
CA PRO A 68 1.58 -1.33 -28.90
C PRO A 68 2.25 -2.01 -30.10
N SER A 69 1.64 -1.97 -31.29
CA SER A 69 2.22 -2.53 -32.50
C SER A 69 3.44 -1.74 -33.00
N SER A 70 3.62 -0.50 -32.55
CA SER A 70 4.76 0.36 -32.95
C SER A 70 5.99 0.19 -32.07
N TRP A 71 5.90 -0.46 -30.91
CA TRP A 71 7.01 -0.66 -29.99
C TRP A 71 8.00 -1.68 -30.54
N LYS A 72 9.25 -1.27 -30.68
CA LYS A 72 10.31 -2.08 -31.27
C LYS A 72 11.13 -2.84 -30.25
N ASN A 73 11.20 -2.31 -29.02
CA ASN A 73 12.00 -2.90 -27.95
C ASN A 73 11.14 -3.19 -26.74
N SER A 74 10.81 -4.46 -26.51
CA SER A 74 10.02 -4.90 -25.37
C SER A 74 10.83 -5.52 -24.23
N ASP A 75 12.18 -5.51 -24.31
CA ASP A 75 13.04 -6.19 -23.34
C ASP A 75 12.85 -5.68 -21.90
N GLU A 76 12.61 -4.38 -21.75
CA GLU A 76 12.38 -3.73 -20.46
C GLU A 76 10.93 -3.22 -20.28
N LEU A 77 10.01 -3.75 -21.07
CA LEU A 77 8.60 -3.40 -20.99
C LEU A 77 7.91 -4.05 -19.79
N TRP A 78 7.21 -3.25 -19.05
CA TRP A 78 6.32 -3.64 -17.96
C TRP A 78 4.88 -3.19 -18.25
N ILE A 79 3.92 -3.89 -17.70
CA ILE A 79 2.53 -3.47 -17.72
C ILE A 79 2.01 -3.39 -16.30
N GLY A 80 1.30 -2.31 -16.01
CA GLY A 80 0.58 -2.11 -14.77
C GLY A 80 -0.92 -2.06 -15.02
N GLY A 81 -1.71 -2.30 -13.99
CA GLY A 81 -3.15 -2.15 -14.10
C GLY A 81 -3.96 -2.94 -13.08
N TYR A 82 -5.26 -3.02 -13.38
CA TYR A 82 -6.24 -3.78 -12.61
C TYR A 82 -6.75 -4.90 -13.49
N PHE A 83 -6.10 -6.06 -13.44
CA PHE A 83 -6.30 -7.11 -14.43
C PHE A 83 -7.53 -7.98 -14.17
N ALA A 84 -8.02 -8.03 -12.94
CA ALA A 84 -9.18 -8.83 -12.54
C ALA A 84 -10.20 -8.04 -11.71
N HIS A 85 -9.76 -7.42 -10.62
CA HIS A 85 -10.57 -6.69 -9.67
C HIS A 85 -10.04 -5.27 -9.49
N GLY A 86 -10.93 -4.29 -9.29
CA GLY A 86 -10.55 -2.88 -9.14
C GLY A 86 -9.82 -2.55 -7.83
N TYR A 87 -9.82 -3.47 -6.86
CA TYR A 87 -9.06 -3.35 -5.62
C TYR A 87 -7.67 -3.99 -5.70
N ALA A 88 -7.35 -4.71 -6.76
CA ALA A 88 -6.11 -5.46 -6.90
C ALA A 88 -5.30 -4.95 -8.09
N ASP A 89 -4.43 -3.99 -7.84
CA ASP A 89 -3.42 -3.55 -8.79
C ASP A 89 -2.31 -4.59 -8.92
N ASP A 90 -1.65 -4.60 -10.06
CA ASP A 90 -0.44 -5.40 -10.26
C ASP A 90 0.43 -4.74 -11.34
N MET A 91 1.73 -4.92 -11.24
CA MET A 91 2.72 -4.54 -12.25
C MET A 91 3.60 -5.75 -12.55
N ILE A 92 3.61 -6.19 -13.80
CA ILE A 92 4.31 -7.39 -14.24
C ILE A 92 5.11 -7.16 -15.52
N LYS A 93 6.16 -7.95 -15.70
CA LYS A 93 7.02 -7.89 -16.89
C LYS A 93 6.32 -8.50 -18.10
N VAL A 94 6.52 -7.89 -19.26
CA VAL A 94 6.14 -8.45 -20.56
C VAL A 94 7.29 -9.32 -21.08
N GLU A 95 6.98 -10.51 -21.55
CA GLU A 95 7.93 -11.40 -22.22
C GLU A 95 8.13 -10.96 -23.67
N ARG A 96 7.03 -10.76 -24.40
CA ARG A 96 7.04 -10.32 -25.79
C ARG A 96 5.68 -9.80 -26.25
N ILE A 97 5.72 -9.05 -27.33
CA ILE A 97 4.53 -8.60 -28.06
C ILE A 97 4.49 -9.30 -29.43
N ASP A 98 3.34 -9.84 -29.78
CA ASP A 98 3.07 -10.31 -31.12
C ASP A 98 2.20 -9.26 -31.84
N THR A 99 2.84 -8.49 -32.72
CA THR A 99 2.18 -7.39 -33.43
C THR A 99 1.25 -7.85 -34.56
N ILE A 100 1.41 -9.09 -35.04
CA ILE A 100 0.56 -9.67 -36.08
C ILE A 100 -0.77 -10.09 -35.48
N SER A 101 -0.74 -10.86 -34.41
CA SER A 101 -1.95 -11.29 -33.69
C SER A 101 -2.46 -10.28 -32.65
N LYS A 102 -1.79 -9.16 -32.46
CA LYS A 102 -2.04 -8.15 -31.44
C LYS A 102 -2.15 -8.74 -30.03
N MET A 103 -1.16 -9.55 -29.63
CA MET A 103 -1.13 -10.23 -28.34
C MET A 103 0.06 -9.78 -27.49
N ILE A 104 -0.17 -9.63 -26.19
CA ILE A 104 0.87 -9.44 -25.17
C ILE A 104 1.01 -10.75 -24.39
N TYR A 105 2.25 -11.23 -24.29
CA TYR A 105 2.67 -12.38 -23.51
C TYR A 105 3.38 -11.87 -22.26
N THR A 106 2.89 -12.24 -21.09
CA THR A 106 3.50 -11.82 -19.83
C THR A 106 4.53 -12.82 -19.33
N ALA A 107 5.43 -12.39 -18.45
CA ALA A 107 6.47 -13.23 -17.86
C ALA A 107 6.18 -13.64 -16.41
N GLN A 108 5.02 -13.25 -15.87
CA GLN A 108 4.68 -13.46 -14.46
C GLN A 108 3.18 -13.66 -14.26
N HIS A 109 2.82 -14.36 -13.17
CA HIS A 109 1.43 -14.50 -12.73
C HIS A 109 0.99 -13.30 -11.91
N THR A 110 -0.33 -13.10 -11.86
CA THR A 110 -1.02 -12.23 -10.90
C THR A 110 -1.89 -13.10 -9.99
N LEU A 111 -2.23 -12.61 -8.80
CA LEU A 111 -2.98 -13.40 -7.82
C LEU A 111 -4.35 -13.87 -8.35
N TYR A 112 -5.05 -13.01 -9.07
CA TYR A 112 -6.40 -13.28 -9.59
C TYR A 112 -6.44 -13.57 -11.09
N GLY A 113 -5.28 -13.64 -11.74
CA GLY A 113 -5.21 -13.77 -13.19
C GLY A 113 -5.78 -12.56 -13.93
N PHE A 114 -6.08 -12.75 -15.20
CA PHE A 114 -6.66 -11.72 -16.06
C PHE A 114 -8.13 -12.05 -16.37
N MET A 115 -8.96 -11.01 -16.36
CA MET A 115 -10.38 -11.09 -16.71
C MET A 115 -10.76 -9.99 -17.70
N THR A 116 -11.87 -10.15 -18.41
CA THR A 116 -12.45 -9.13 -19.31
C THR A 116 -13.78 -8.61 -18.77
N GLY A 117 -14.23 -7.50 -19.31
CA GLY A 117 -15.62 -7.05 -19.27
C GLY A 117 -16.01 -6.11 -18.15
N ALA A 118 -15.28 -5.85 -17.11
CA ALA A 118 -15.65 -4.80 -16.13
C ALA A 118 -14.91 -3.48 -16.41
N PRO A 119 -15.45 -2.32 -16.00
CA PRO A 119 -14.86 -1.03 -16.29
C PRO A 119 -13.47 -0.82 -15.71
N PHE A 120 -13.10 -1.58 -14.70
CA PHE A 120 -11.79 -1.51 -14.03
C PHE A 120 -10.78 -2.53 -14.57
N ARG A 121 -11.09 -3.39 -15.53
CA ARG A 121 -10.14 -4.35 -16.11
C ARG A 121 -9.32 -3.68 -17.19
N ARG A 122 -8.29 -2.98 -16.75
CA ARG A 122 -7.52 -2.01 -17.52
C ARG A 122 -6.04 -2.18 -17.30
N TRP A 123 -5.25 -1.73 -18.28
CA TRP A 123 -3.81 -1.78 -18.23
C TRP A 123 -3.17 -0.52 -18.79
N PHE A 124 -1.89 -0.35 -18.54
CA PHE A 124 -1.01 0.65 -19.12
C PHE A 124 0.40 0.08 -19.24
N ALA A 125 1.19 0.60 -20.17
CA ALA A 125 2.59 0.21 -20.35
C ALA A 125 3.52 1.11 -19.54
N LEU A 126 4.67 0.58 -19.14
CA LEU A 126 5.68 1.30 -18.36
C LEU A 126 7.09 0.98 -18.88
N ASN A 127 7.99 1.93 -18.66
CA ASN A 127 9.43 1.77 -18.84
C ASN A 127 9.83 1.49 -20.29
N LEU A 128 9.20 2.15 -21.23
CA LEU A 128 9.53 2.11 -22.66
C LEU A 128 10.22 3.40 -23.11
N LEU A 129 11.31 3.26 -23.83
CA LEU A 129 12.02 4.41 -24.39
C LEU A 129 11.20 5.14 -25.46
N GLU A 130 10.38 4.40 -26.23
CA GLU A 130 9.44 4.95 -27.20
C GLU A 130 8.29 5.77 -26.60
N GLU A 131 8.05 5.61 -25.33
CA GLU A 131 7.02 6.34 -24.54
C GLU A 131 7.65 7.31 -23.54
N LEU A 132 8.92 7.65 -23.70
CA LEU A 132 9.61 8.71 -22.96
C LEU A 132 9.29 10.05 -23.64
N ASP A 133 8.05 10.53 -23.52
CA ASP A 133 7.51 11.65 -24.29
C ASP A 133 6.95 12.81 -23.45
N MET A 134 6.91 12.66 -22.12
CA MET A 134 6.51 13.72 -21.20
C MET A 134 7.67 14.22 -20.33
N PRO A 135 7.80 15.54 -20.16
CA PRO A 135 8.81 16.08 -19.23
C PRO A 135 8.62 15.56 -17.81
N GLY A 136 9.69 15.06 -17.21
CA GLY A 136 9.67 14.46 -15.87
C GLY A 136 9.47 12.94 -15.89
N GLU A 137 9.58 12.32 -17.05
CA GLU A 137 9.63 10.87 -17.19
C GLU A 137 11.06 10.34 -17.25
N TYR A 138 11.20 9.06 -16.87
CA TYR A 138 12.45 8.33 -17.00
C TYR A 138 12.23 6.86 -17.38
N VAL A 139 13.30 6.25 -17.92
CA VAL A 139 13.38 4.83 -18.27
C VAL A 139 14.62 4.23 -17.61
N VAL A 140 14.47 3.08 -16.97
CA VAL A 140 15.57 2.28 -16.43
C VAL A 140 15.91 1.15 -17.39
N ASP A 141 17.10 1.19 -17.97
CA ASP A 141 17.68 0.10 -18.75
C ASP A 141 18.72 -0.63 -17.87
N GLU A 142 18.24 -1.63 -17.14
CA GLU A 142 19.11 -2.38 -16.24
C GLU A 142 20.19 -3.16 -17.00
N LYS A 143 19.86 -3.71 -18.16
CA LYS A 143 20.76 -4.49 -18.99
C LYS A 143 21.97 -3.66 -19.44
N ARG A 144 21.74 -2.39 -19.83
CA ARG A 144 22.82 -1.47 -20.26
C ARG A 144 23.33 -0.60 -19.12
N GLN A 145 22.77 -0.70 -17.91
CA GLN A 145 23.11 0.13 -16.75
C GLN A 145 22.97 1.63 -17.04
N LYS A 146 21.87 2.02 -17.71
CA LYS A 146 21.57 3.40 -18.08
C LYS A 146 20.20 3.82 -17.58
N ILE A 147 20.08 5.10 -17.28
CA ILE A 147 18.79 5.78 -17.08
C ILE A 147 18.68 6.85 -18.15
N TYR A 148 17.54 6.87 -18.81
CA TYR A 148 17.15 7.91 -19.76
C TYR A 148 16.12 8.80 -19.09
N VAL A 149 16.25 10.10 -19.22
CA VAL A 149 15.37 11.08 -18.58
C VAL A 149 14.93 12.11 -19.62
N TYR A 150 13.64 12.42 -19.66
CA TYR A 150 13.14 13.54 -20.43
C TYR A 150 12.95 14.77 -19.54
N LEU A 151 13.72 15.81 -19.78
CA LEU A 151 13.74 17.04 -18.99
C LEU A 151 12.89 18.14 -19.63
N ALA A 152 12.18 18.90 -18.78
CA ALA A 152 11.47 20.09 -19.21
C ALA A 152 12.39 21.33 -19.41
N LYS A 153 13.63 21.25 -18.90
CA LYS A 153 14.60 22.36 -18.89
C LYS A 153 15.94 21.87 -19.37
N ASP A 154 16.68 22.72 -20.05
CA ASP A 154 18.04 22.43 -20.54
C ASP A 154 19.07 22.30 -19.39
N ARG A 155 18.75 22.77 -18.21
CA ARG A 155 19.63 22.72 -17.05
C ARG A 155 18.88 22.28 -15.79
N VAL A 156 19.41 21.27 -15.13
CA VAL A 156 18.95 20.73 -13.84
C VAL A 156 20.03 21.04 -12.81
N GLU A 157 19.64 21.49 -11.63
CA GLU A 157 20.57 21.87 -10.57
C GLU A 157 20.89 20.72 -9.62
N ASP A 158 19.89 19.91 -9.30
CA ASP A 158 20.03 18.81 -8.36
C ASP A 158 19.39 17.53 -8.90
N VAL A 159 20.18 16.46 -9.04
CA VAL A 159 19.72 15.12 -9.46
C VAL A 159 20.12 14.11 -8.41
N GLN A 160 19.14 13.42 -7.86
CA GLN A 160 19.35 12.36 -6.87
C GLN A 160 18.87 11.01 -7.42
N PHE A 161 19.51 9.93 -6.95
CA PHE A 161 19.14 8.55 -7.27
C PHE A 161 19.01 7.74 -5.98
N SER A 162 18.05 6.86 -5.91
CA SER A 162 17.92 5.94 -4.78
C SER A 162 18.78 4.68 -5.00
N PHE A 163 19.69 4.39 -4.09
CA PHE A 163 20.53 3.19 -4.13
C PHE A 163 20.46 2.35 -2.86
N LEU A 164 20.27 2.98 -1.71
CA LEU A 164 20.28 2.30 -0.42
C LEU A 164 19.03 1.42 -0.28
N ASP A 165 19.20 0.11 -0.11
CA ASP A 165 18.15 -0.89 0.08
C ASP A 165 17.91 -1.29 1.54
N ALA A 166 18.77 -0.83 2.46
CA ALA A 166 18.55 -0.92 3.90
C ALA A 166 17.77 0.29 4.41
N PRO A 167 17.16 0.23 5.62
CA PRO A 167 16.64 1.40 6.28
C PRO A 167 17.71 2.49 6.41
N ILE A 168 17.33 3.76 6.19
CA ILE A 168 18.28 4.87 6.38
C ILE A 168 18.70 4.94 7.85
N MET A 169 17.76 4.68 8.77
CA MET A 169 18.05 4.54 10.20
C MET A 169 17.38 3.29 10.75
N ALA A 170 18.13 2.47 11.47
CA ALA A 170 17.64 1.32 12.23
C ALA A 170 17.90 1.53 13.73
N ILE A 171 16.86 1.31 14.54
CA ILE A 171 16.90 1.46 16.00
C ILE A 171 16.42 0.12 16.56
N GLU A 172 17.33 -0.60 17.20
CA GLU A 172 17.08 -1.96 17.65
C GLU A 172 17.50 -2.11 19.11
N ASN A 173 16.64 -2.76 19.91
CA ASN A 173 16.91 -3.04 21.34
C ASN A 173 17.28 -1.77 22.14
N CYS A 174 16.63 -0.67 21.86
CA CYS A 174 16.92 0.64 22.46
C CYS A 174 15.77 1.14 23.34
N ASN A 175 16.11 1.90 24.37
CA ASN A 175 15.14 2.52 25.26
C ASN A 175 15.43 4.01 25.44
N ASN A 176 14.37 4.82 25.58
CA ASN A 176 14.46 6.25 25.91
C ASN A 176 15.30 7.06 24.90
N VAL A 177 15.14 6.80 23.60
CA VAL A 177 15.83 7.52 22.53
C VAL A 177 14.90 8.55 21.93
N LYS A 178 15.41 9.73 21.62
CA LYS A 178 14.66 10.78 20.90
C LYS A 178 15.40 11.17 19.62
N ILE A 179 14.67 11.10 18.49
CA ILE A 179 15.11 11.56 17.19
C ILE A 179 14.26 12.78 16.84
N LYS A 180 14.89 13.90 16.55
CA LYS A 180 14.17 15.16 16.35
C LYS A 180 14.73 15.98 15.20
N GLY A 181 13.84 16.51 14.33
CA GLY A 181 14.17 17.55 13.36
C GLY A 181 15.07 17.08 12.21
N ILE A 182 15.02 15.79 11.83
CA ILE A 182 15.84 15.20 10.78
C ILE A 182 14.98 14.92 9.54
N THR A 183 15.56 15.16 8.36
CA THR A 183 14.98 14.73 7.08
C THR A 183 15.62 13.43 6.61
N PHE A 184 14.78 12.42 6.30
CA PHE A 184 15.15 11.13 5.74
C PHE A 184 14.59 11.05 4.33
N GLU A 185 15.45 10.82 3.33
CA GLU A 185 15.03 10.84 1.92
C GLU A 185 15.92 10.01 1.00
N TYR A 186 15.37 9.63 -0.17
CA TYR A 186 16.04 8.93 -1.27
C TYR A 186 16.52 7.50 -0.97
N GLY A 187 15.94 6.84 0.03
CA GLY A 187 16.15 5.40 0.25
C GLY A 187 15.22 4.57 -0.64
N ARG A 188 15.68 3.38 -1.04
CA ARG A 188 14.88 2.47 -1.87
C ARG A 188 13.77 1.73 -1.10
N GLN A 189 13.83 1.69 0.25
CA GLN A 189 12.87 0.94 1.05
C GLN A 189 12.31 1.77 2.20
N ILE A 190 12.94 1.74 3.38
CA ILE A 190 12.41 2.27 4.63
C ILE A 190 13.23 3.49 5.08
N GLY A 191 12.54 4.54 5.54
CA GLY A 191 13.20 5.68 6.16
C GLY A 191 13.73 5.34 7.54
N ILE A 192 12.86 4.97 8.48
CA ILE A 192 13.22 4.60 9.85
C ILE A 192 12.62 3.24 10.19
N TYR A 193 13.45 2.34 10.69
CA TYR A 193 13.05 1.03 11.20
C TYR A 193 13.31 0.92 12.72
N MET A 194 12.32 0.43 13.47
CA MET A 194 12.40 0.27 14.92
C MET A 194 11.97 -1.14 15.30
N GLU A 195 12.77 -1.84 16.14
CA GLU A 195 12.42 -3.17 16.66
C GLU A 195 12.92 -3.35 18.11
N ASN A 196 12.09 -3.96 18.97
CA ASN A 196 12.36 -4.12 20.41
C ASN A 196 12.73 -2.78 21.08
N THR A 197 11.95 -1.75 20.82
CA THR A 197 12.22 -0.40 21.33
C THR A 197 11.18 0.00 22.37
N ASN A 198 11.60 0.74 23.40
CA ASN A 198 10.68 1.25 24.40
C ASN A 198 10.91 2.74 24.64
N ARG A 199 9.85 3.53 24.59
CA ARG A 199 9.90 4.99 24.75
C ARG A 199 10.88 5.65 23.78
N VAL A 200 10.89 5.18 22.53
CA VAL A 200 11.61 5.85 21.43
C VAL A 200 10.66 6.81 20.73
N ILE A 201 11.05 8.07 20.67
CA ILE A 201 10.23 9.13 20.09
C ILE A 201 10.89 9.71 18.85
N VAL A 202 10.20 9.60 17.71
CA VAL A 202 10.55 10.29 16.46
C VAL A 202 9.67 11.52 16.34
N SER A 203 10.24 12.70 16.37
CA SER A 203 9.49 13.94 16.42
C SER A 203 9.99 15.02 15.47
N GLU A 204 9.07 15.80 14.90
CA GLU A 204 9.40 16.93 14.02
C GLU A 204 10.34 16.55 12.87
N CYS A 205 10.24 15.30 12.41
CA CYS A 205 11.04 14.75 11.31
C CYS A 205 10.25 14.82 10.00
N THR A 206 10.99 14.90 8.89
CA THR A 206 10.43 14.78 7.55
C THR A 206 10.93 13.48 6.91
N ILE A 207 10.01 12.65 6.44
CA ILE A 207 10.32 11.43 5.70
C ILE A 207 9.69 11.55 4.32
N ARG A 208 10.52 11.54 3.27
CA ARG A 208 10.03 11.76 1.91
C ARG A 208 10.86 11.03 0.86
N ASN A 209 10.28 10.87 -0.34
CA ASN A 209 11.00 10.31 -1.48
C ASN A 209 11.64 8.95 -1.16
N MET A 210 10.92 8.12 -0.41
CA MET A 210 11.31 6.74 -0.12
C MET A 210 10.69 5.81 -1.16
N GLY A 211 11.40 4.78 -1.57
CA GLY A 211 10.87 3.78 -2.49
C GLY A 211 9.89 2.78 -1.84
N GLY A 212 9.90 2.66 -0.54
CA GLY A 212 9.00 1.83 0.26
C GLY A 212 8.24 2.62 1.32
N THR A 213 8.25 2.13 2.54
CA THR A 213 7.52 2.68 3.69
C THR A 213 8.33 3.78 4.41
N GLY A 214 7.65 4.82 4.89
CA GLY A 214 8.31 5.90 5.63
C GLY A 214 8.91 5.43 6.95
N ILE A 215 8.09 4.94 7.87
CA ILE A 215 8.52 4.49 9.21
C ILE A 215 7.92 3.13 9.53
N CYS A 216 8.71 2.24 10.14
CA CYS A 216 8.24 0.95 10.63
C CYS A 216 8.58 0.77 12.11
N ILE A 217 7.58 0.41 12.91
CA ILE A 217 7.71 -0.02 14.30
C ILE A 217 7.29 -1.48 14.40
N GLY A 218 8.26 -2.34 14.59
CA GLY A 218 8.10 -3.79 14.54
C GLY A 218 8.41 -4.39 13.17
N ARG A 219 8.76 -5.65 13.16
CA ARG A 219 9.10 -6.37 11.94
C ARG A 219 7.86 -6.87 11.19
N GLY A 220 8.04 -7.17 9.93
CA GLY A 220 7.01 -7.75 9.08
C GLY A 220 6.90 -9.27 9.21
N SER A 221 5.98 -9.84 8.45
CA SER A 221 5.84 -11.27 8.27
C SER A 221 7.07 -11.84 7.57
N LEU A 222 7.50 -13.00 7.99
CA LEU A 222 8.61 -13.69 7.33
C LEU A 222 8.13 -14.22 5.96
N LEU A 223 8.91 -13.97 4.92
CA LEU A 223 8.68 -14.59 3.62
C LEU A 223 8.95 -16.10 3.74
N GLU A 224 8.12 -16.92 3.09
CA GLU A 224 8.39 -18.35 2.96
C GLU A 224 9.82 -18.58 2.43
N GLY A 225 10.61 -19.33 3.16
CA GLY A 225 12.04 -19.54 2.88
C GLY A 225 13.01 -18.63 3.64
N ASN A 226 12.56 -17.51 4.18
CA ASN A 226 13.35 -16.65 5.07
C ASN A 226 13.31 -17.09 6.55
N LEU A 227 12.39 -17.95 6.93
CA LEU A 227 12.29 -18.52 8.28
C LEU A 227 13.61 -19.09 8.80
N LYS A 228 14.37 -19.77 7.94
CA LYS A 228 15.67 -20.35 8.28
C LYS A 228 16.79 -19.31 8.46
N GLY A 229 16.65 -18.12 7.91
CA GLY A 229 17.61 -17.02 8.05
C GLY A 229 17.47 -16.27 9.37
N ASN A 230 16.26 -16.11 9.83
CA ASN A 230 15.92 -15.31 11.03
C ASN A 230 16.22 -16.01 12.36
N GLU A 231 16.44 -17.31 12.34
CA GLU A 231 16.84 -18.10 13.52
C GLU A 231 18.35 -18.12 13.73
N LYS A 232 19.13 -17.68 12.75
CA LYS A 232 20.59 -17.62 12.88
C LYS A 232 20.98 -16.33 13.60
N GLY A 233 21.27 -16.46 14.87
CA GLY A 233 21.80 -15.36 15.67
C GLY A 233 23.03 -14.71 15.04
N GLY A 234 23.14 -13.39 15.13
CA GLY A 234 24.29 -12.60 14.73
C GLY A 234 24.09 -11.63 13.56
N GLU A 235 22.99 -11.72 12.79
CA GLU A 235 22.63 -10.70 11.78
C GLU A 235 21.87 -9.55 12.44
N PRO A 236 22.09 -8.28 12.03
CA PRO A 236 21.27 -7.16 12.47
C PRO A 236 19.80 -7.39 12.13
N LEU A 237 18.90 -7.13 13.08
CA LEU A 237 17.45 -7.34 12.91
C LEU A 237 16.90 -6.55 11.72
N SER A 238 17.41 -5.35 11.47
CA SER A 238 17.07 -4.53 10.31
C SER A 238 17.37 -5.17 8.94
N ARG A 239 18.14 -6.22 8.89
CA ARG A 239 18.36 -7.03 7.68
C ARG A 239 17.38 -8.19 7.52
N GLN A 240 16.55 -8.42 8.51
CA GLN A 240 15.60 -9.53 8.60
C GLN A 240 14.15 -9.02 8.73
N ILE A 241 13.85 -7.89 8.14
CA ILE A 241 12.59 -7.17 8.35
C ILE A 241 11.37 -7.99 7.93
N GLY A 242 11.50 -8.81 6.90
CA GLY A 242 10.40 -9.58 6.34
C GLY A 242 9.46 -8.74 5.46
N ASP A 243 8.32 -9.29 5.12
CA ASP A 243 7.26 -8.57 4.41
C ASP A 243 6.46 -7.73 5.41
N LEU A 244 6.69 -6.42 5.38
CA LEU A 244 6.07 -5.47 6.31
C LEU A 244 4.56 -5.41 6.21
N MET A 245 4.04 -5.71 5.04
CA MET A 245 2.61 -5.53 4.76
C MET A 245 1.82 -6.81 4.94
N GLY A 246 2.50 -7.95 4.96
CA GLY A 246 1.85 -9.25 5.06
C GLY A 246 0.83 -9.50 3.96
N LYS A 247 0.22 -10.63 3.98
CA LYS A 247 -1.03 -10.85 3.25
C LYS A 247 -2.16 -10.39 4.15
N ILE A 248 -2.98 -9.47 3.68
CA ILE A 248 -4.10 -8.87 4.42
C ILE A 248 -4.99 -9.87 5.15
N TYR A 249 -5.08 -11.09 4.64
CA TYR A 249 -5.95 -12.12 5.15
C TYR A 249 -5.23 -13.33 5.75
N ASP A 250 -3.91 -13.34 5.64
CA ASP A 250 -3.10 -14.46 6.10
C ASP A 250 -2.30 -14.02 7.33
N ASN A 251 -2.85 -14.30 8.49
CA ASN A 251 -2.13 -14.33 9.75
C ASN A 251 -1.54 -12.98 10.19
N PRO A 252 -2.33 -12.14 10.85
CA PRO A 252 -1.77 -11.00 11.57
C PRO A 252 -0.74 -11.51 12.58
N LEU A 253 0.43 -10.89 12.60
CA LEU A 253 1.43 -11.20 13.59
C LEU A 253 0.88 -10.85 14.98
N PHE A 254 0.82 -11.83 15.87
CA PHE A 254 0.36 -11.59 17.24
C PHE A 254 1.35 -10.73 18.05
N ASP A 255 2.61 -10.76 17.67
CA ASP A 255 3.66 -9.91 18.22
C ASP A 255 4.67 -9.57 17.10
N ARG A 256 4.76 -8.29 16.75
CA ARG A 256 5.72 -7.79 15.75
C ARG A 256 7.05 -7.37 16.34
N LYS A 257 7.32 -7.66 17.60
CA LYS A 257 8.51 -7.17 18.32
C LYS A 257 8.71 -5.65 18.19
N ALA A 258 7.63 -4.93 18.21
CA ALA A 258 7.64 -3.47 18.11
C ALA A 258 8.18 -2.81 19.38
N GLY A 259 7.96 -3.45 20.52
CA GLY A 259 8.17 -2.85 21.83
C GLY A 259 6.99 -1.97 22.24
N THR A 260 7.19 -1.09 23.20
CA THR A 260 6.11 -0.35 23.87
C THR A 260 6.39 1.14 24.01
N GLU A 261 5.32 1.94 24.12
CA GLU A 261 5.38 3.38 24.41
C GLU A 261 6.20 4.21 23.41
N ASN A 262 6.36 3.70 22.18
CA ASN A 262 7.03 4.43 21.11
C ASN A 262 6.08 5.43 20.47
N GLY A 263 6.61 6.59 20.08
CA GLY A 263 5.82 7.66 19.50
C GLY A 263 6.38 8.24 18.20
N ILE A 264 5.48 8.51 17.25
CA ILE A 264 5.78 9.31 16.05
C ILE A 264 4.95 10.57 16.16
N VAL A 265 5.59 11.73 16.33
CA VAL A 265 4.92 12.95 16.74
C VAL A 265 5.33 14.13 15.86
N ASN A 266 4.36 14.91 15.40
CA ASN A 266 4.60 16.12 14.60
C ASN A 266 5.47 15.88 13.35
N CYS A 267 5.38 14.71 12.74
CA CYS A 267 6.18 14.36 11.56
C CYS A 267 5.42 14.64 10.26
N LEU A 268 6.18 14.91 9.20
CA LEU A 268 5.70 15.07 7.85
C LEU A 268 6.19 13.88 7.00
N ILE A 269 5.26 13.12 6.40
CA ILE A 269 5.58 11.93 5.61
C ILE A 269 4.88 12.06 4.25
N TYR A 270 5.66 12.05 3.16
CA TYR A 270 5.09 12.20 1.82
C TYR A 270 5.99 11.67 0.71
N ASN A 271 5.41 11.47 -0.47
CA ASN A 271 6.10 10.91 -1.64
C ASN A 271 6.80 9.58 -1.35
N VAL A 272 6.18 8.72 -0.54
CA VAL A 272 6.71 7.37 -0.28
C VAL A 272 6.12 6.35 -1.26
N GLY A 273 6.89 5.34 -1.58
CA GLY A 273 6.53 4.35 -2.60
C GLY A 273 5.42 3.40 -2.17
N ALA A 274 5.37 3.06 -0.89
CA ALA A 274 4.33 2.23 -0.27
C ALA A 274 3.56 3.02 0.79
N GLY A 275 3.35 2.47 1.98
CA GLY A 275 2.64 3.14 3.07
C GLY A 275 3.48 4.20 3.81
N GLY A 276 2.81 5.04 4.60
CA GLY A 276 3.48 6.06 5.40
C GLY A 276 4.13 5.48 6.66
N ILE A 277 3.35 4.84 7.50
CA ILE A 277 3.80 4.26 8.78
C ILE A 277 3.25 2.86 8.94
N ASN A 278 4.09 1.90 9.32
CA ASN A 278 3.68 0.59 9.80
C ASN A 278 3.98 0.51 11.29
N MET A 279 2.97 0.29 12.12
CA MET A 279 3.12 0.28 13.56
C MET A 279 2.48 -0.97 14.15
N GLY A 280 3.28 -1.77 14.87
CA GLY A 280 2.79 -2.85 15.72
C GLY A 280 2.89 -2.46 17.19
N GLY A 281 2.72 -3.43 18.07
CA GLY A 281 2.93 -3.33 19.51
C GLY A 281 1.79 -3.94 20.33
N GLY A 282 2.15 -4.47 21.48
CA GLY A 282 1.26 -5.28 22.29
C GLY A 282 1.19 -6.73 21.82
N ASN A 283 0.54 -7.57 22.61
CA ASN A 283 0.45 -9.01 22.37
C ASN A 283 -1.02 -9.45 22.32
N ARG A 284 -1.48 -9.91 21.17
CA ARG A 284 -2.87 -10.34 20.97
C ARG A 284 -3.24 -11.62 21.74
N THR A 285 -2.27 -12.44 22.10
CA THR A 285 -2.53 -13.66 22.90
C THR A 285 -2.87 -13.31 24.35
N THR A 286 -2.20 -12.30 24.91
CA THR A 286 -2.36 -11.89 26.31
C THR A 286 -3.21 -10.63 26.48
N LEU A 287 -3.50 -9.90 25.40
CA LEU A 287 -4.10 -8.56 25.36
C LEU A 287 -3.26 -7.50 26.10
N GLU A 288 -1.96 -7.73 26.22
CA GLU A 288 -1.03 -6.72 26.74
C GLU A 288 -0.89 -5.57 25.78
N HIS A 289 -1.09 -4.33 26.25
CA HIS A 289 -1.05 -3.13 25.43
C HIS A 289 0.37 -2.73 25.05
N GLY A 290 0.55 -2.37 23.78
CA GLY A 290 1.79 -1.79 23.27
C GLY A 290 1.95 -0.33 23.60
N ASN A 291 0.84 0.41 23.67
CA ASN A 291 0.82 1.86 23.89
C ASN A 291 1.69 2.67 22.92
N ASN A 292 1.95 2.12 21.74
CA ASN A 292 2.61 2.86 20.68
C ASN A 292 1.64 3.85 20.04
N TYR A 293 2.14 4.99 19.57
CA TYR A 293 1.24 6.01 19.08
C TYR A 293 1.80 6.84 17.93
N VAL A 294 0.88 7.32 17.09
CA VAL A 294 1.12 8.34 16.06
C VAL A 294 0.27 9.56 16.40
N GLU A 295 0.89 10.70 16.60
CA GLU A 295 0.18 11.90 16.99
C GLU A 295 0.58 13.12 16.18
N ASN A 296 -0.41 13.90 15.71
CA ASN A 296 -0.24 15.17 15.03
C ASN A 296 0.71 15.09 13.81
N CYS A 297 0.63 13.99 13.06
CA CYS A 297 1.42 13.80 11.85
C CYS A 297 0.63 14.17 10.61
N ARG A 298 1.34 14.64 9.58
CA ARG A 298 0.78 14.85 8.24
C ARG A 298 1.33 13.81 7.29
N ILE A 299 0.44 13.04 6.64
CA ILE A 299 0.79 11.93 5.76
C ILE A 299 0.04 12.08 4.45
N HIS A 300 0.75 12.24 3.33
CA HIS A 300 0.11 12.44 2.03
C HIS A 300 0.97 11.97 0.87
N SER A 301 0.37 11.85 -0.32
CA SER A 301 1.07 11.47 -1.56
C SER A 301 1.90 10.21 -1.41
N PHE A 302 1.35 9.24 -0.69
CA PHE A 302 1.94 7.90 -0.53
C PHE A 302 1.43 6.95 -1.64
N ASN A 303 1.89 5.71 -1.69
CA ASN A 303 1.57 4.69 -2.70
C ASN A 303 2.00 5.06 -4.14
N ARG A 304 3.17 5.64 -4.30
CA ARG A 304 3.67 5.96 -5.65
C ARG A 304 4.01 4.70 -6.46
N ILE A 305 4.42 3.63 -5.80
CA ILE A 305 4.89 2.38 -6.39
C ILE A 305 3.94 1.23 -6.07
N GLU A 306 3.75 0.93 -4.79
CA GLU A 306 2.83 -0.10 -4.31
C GLU A 306 1.53 0.57 -3.85
N LYS A 307 0.40 0.21 -4.46
CA LYS A 307 -0.85 0.93 -4.25
C LYS A 307 -1.82 0.20 -3.34
N SER A 308 -2.35 -0.94 -3.80
CA SER A 308 -3.43 -1.62 -3.09
C SER A 308 -3.01 -2.08 -1.70
N TYR A 309 -3.83 -1.75 -0.72
CA TYR A 309 -3.65 -2.15 0.67
C TYR A 309 -2.30 -1.74 1.28
N ARG A 310 -1.77 -0.60 0.84
CA ARG A 310 -0.61 0.06 1.43
C ARG A 310 -1.09 1.36 2.08
N PRO A 311 -1.59 1.33 3.32
CA PRO A 311 -2.23 2.49 3.94
C PRO A 311 -1.24 3.60 4.30
N GLY A 312 -1.79 4.80 4.52
CA GLY A 312 -1.02 5.87 5.17
C GLY A 312 -0.49 5.44 6.54
N ILE A 313 -1.32 4.74 7.34
CA ILE A 313 -0.89 4.09 8.59
C ILE A 313 -1.45 2.67 8.64
N TRP A 314 -0.55 1.69 8.73
CA TRP A 314 -0.88 0.32 9.11
C TRP A 314 -0.70 0.18 10.62
N LEU A 315 -1.73 -0.30 11.30
CA LEU A 315 -1.75 -0.46 12.75
C LEU A 315 -2.09 -1.91 13.11
N ASP A 316 -1.17 -2.58 13.79
CA ASP A 316 -1.38 -3.94 14.32
C ASP A 316 -1.25 -3.95 15.85
N GLY A 317 -1.72 -5.04 16.46
CA GLY A 317 -1.45 -5.35 17.86
C GLY A 317 -2.53 -4.91 18.80
N VAL A 318 -2.17 -4.45 19.99
CA VAL A 318 -3.11 -4.17 21.08
C VAL A 318 -2.85 -2.83 21.73
N GLY A 319 -3.91 -2.04 21.91
CA GLY A 319 -3.88 -0.82 22.72
C GLY A 319 -2.99 0.28 22.14
N ASN A 320 -2.89 0.36 20.81
CA ASN A 320 -2.13 1.40 20.13
C ASN A 320 -3.04 2.55 19.69
N ARG A 321 -2.48 3.71 19.38
CA ARG A 321 -3.27 4.92 19.13
C ARG A 321 -2.81 5.73 17.94
N ILE A 322 -3.77 6.19 17.14
CA ILE A 322 -3.58 7.19 16.08
C ILE A 322 -4.44 8.41 16.45
N SER A 323 -3.84 9.57 16.58
CA SER A 323 -4.59 10.78 16.96
C SER A 323 -4.12 12.05 16.27
N LYS A 324 -5.06 12.96 15.98
CA LYS A 324 -4.81 14.30 15.42
C LYS A 324 -4.01 14.29 14.10
N CYS A 325 -4.06 13.21 13.35
CA CYS A 325 -3.34 13.09 12.09
C CYS A 325 -4.14 13.65 10.92
N ASP A 326 -3.42 14.23 9.96
CA ASP A 326 -3.94 14.72 8.69
C ASP A 326 -3.46 13.78 7.58
N ILE A 327 -4.37 12.97 6.99
CA ILE A 327 -4.03 11.91 6.01
C ILE A 327 -4.82 12.15 4.74
N TYR A 328 -4.13 12.39 3.62
CA TYR A 328 -4.80 12.80 2.38
C TYR A 328 -4.00 12.53 1.10
N ASP A 329 -4.68 12.71 -0.05
CA ASP A 329 -4.12 12.63 -1.40
C ASP A 329 -3.38 11.32 -1.69
N ALA A 330 -4.12 10.20 -1.67
CA ALA A 330 -3.55 8.89 -1.96
C ALA A 330 -4.48 7.98 -2.78
N PRO A 331 -3.94 7.10 -3.62
CA PRO A 331 -4.72 6.15 -4.41
C PRO A 331 -5.42 5.09 -3.57
N SER A 332 -4.88 4.73 -2.40
CA SER A 332 -5.39 3.71 -1.49
C SER A 332 -5.86 4.30 -0.15
N MET A 333 -6.07 3.46 0.84
CA MET A 333 -6.64 3.77 2.14
C MET A 333 -5.74 4.60 3.05
N ALA A 334 -6.35 5.38 3.96
CA ALA A 334 -5.61 6.14 4.96
C ALA A 334 -5.09 5.26 6.10
N ILE A 335 -5.96 4.42 6.66
CA ILE A 335 -5.64 3.57 7.82
C ILE A 335 -6.17 2.17 7.55
N LEU A 336 -5.30 1.18 7.71
CA LEU A 336 -5.68 -0.22 7.83
C LEU A 336 -5.23 -0.68 9.21
N PHE A 337 -6.12 -1.34 9.94
CA PHE A 337 -5.75 -1.82 11.26
C PHE A 337 -6.20 -3.26 11.51
N HIS A 338 -5.48 -3.92 12.40
CA HIS A 338 -5.79 -5.22 12.97
C HIS A 338 -5.54 -5.21 14.47
N GLY A 339 -6.14 -6.16 15.17
CA GLY A 339 -5.91 -6.36 16.60
C GLY A 339 -6.99 -5.76 17.49
N ASN A 340 -6.63 -5.48 18.74
CA ASN A 340 -7.59 -5.21 19.79
C ASN A 340 -7.32 -3.89 20.49
N ASP A 341 -8.36 -3.26 21.02
CA ASP A 341 -8.28 -2.09 21.89
C ASP A 341 -7.55 -0.88 21.30
N ASN A 342 -7.45 -0.79 19.97
CA ASN A 342 -6.81 0.32 19.28
C ASN A 342 -7.74 1.55 19.19
N ILE A 343 -7.16 2.73 19.23
CA ILE A 343 -7.89 4.00 19.17
C ILE A 343 -7.46 4.83 17.97
N ILE A 344 -8.43 5.20 17.13
CA ILE A 344 -8.28 6.16 16.02
C ILE A 344 -9.17 7.35 16.33
N GLU A 345 -8.58 8.51 16.55
CA GLU A 345 -9.34 9.68 16.98
C GLU A 345 -8.83 11.03 16.49
N LEU A 346 -9.73 12.00 16.38
CA LEU A 346 -9.42 13.39 16.06
C LEU A 346 -8.63 13.55 14.73
N CYS A 347 -8.72 12.58 13.83
CA CYS A 347 -8.03 12.60 12.56
C CYS A 347 -8.84 13.32 11.49
N ASN A 348 -8.16 14.04 10.60
CA ASN A 348 -8.70 14.61 9.39
C ASN A 348 -8.28 13.73 8.20
N ILE A 349 -9.23 13.10 7.52
CA ILE A 349 -8.97 12.15 6.45
C ILE A 349 -9.74 12.57 5.20
N SER A 350 -9.02 12.83 4.11
CA SER A 350 -9.63 13.32 2.88
C SER A 350 -8.90 12.86 1.62
N ARG A 351 -9.62 12.78 0.50
CA ARG A 351 -9.07 12.50 -0.84
C ARG A 351 -8.11 11.29 -0.86
N VAL A 352 -8.50 10.24 -0.13
CA VAL A 352 -7.86 8.91 -0.20
C VAL A 352 -8.76 7.94 -0.96
N CYS A 353 -8.28 6.74 -1.29
CA CYS A 353 -8.97 5.77 -2.15
C CYS A 353 -9.41 6.39 -3.49
N ASN A 354 -8.58 7.28 -4.07
CA ASN A 354 -8.97 8.04 -5.26
C ASN A 354 -8.75 7.31 -6.59
N GLU A 355 -8.10 6.15 -6.56
CA GLU A 355 -7.82 5.33 -7.75
C GLU A 355 -8.36 3.90 -7.61
N ILE A 356 -8.36 3.33 -6.41
CA ILE A 356 -8.62 1.92 -6.15
C ILE A 356 -10.09 1.73 -5.75
N ASP A 357 -10.74 0.72 -6.35
CA ASP A 357 -12.13 0.35 -6.10
C ASP A 357 -12.29 -0.52 -4.84
N ASP A 358 -13.48 -0.54 -4.27
CA ASP A 358 -13.89 -1.41 -3.15
C ASP A 358 -12.95 -1.31 -1.92
N GLN A 359 -12.70 -0.09 -1.47
CA GLN A 359 -11.84 0.19 -0.32
C GLN A 359 -12.50 1.10 0.72
N GLY A 360 -11.96 1.06 1.93
CA GLY A 360 -12.28 1.99 3.01
C GLY A 360 -11.12 2.92 3.34
N ALA A 361 -11.42 4.20 3.67
CA ALA A 361 -10.39 5.10 4.17
C ALA A 361 -9.83 4.62 5.51
N VAL A 362 -10.70 4.13 6.40
CA VAL A 362 -10.34 3.31 7.57
C VAL A 362 -10.93 1.92 7.33
N TYR A 363 -10.08 0.92 7.24
CA TYR A 363 -10.44 -0.43 6.82
C TYR A 363 -9.91 -1.48 7.79
N TYR A 364 -10.72 -2.47 8.11
CA TYR A 364 -10.31 -3.71 8.76
C TYR A 364 -11.33 -4.82 8.49
N GLY A 365 -10.94 -6.06 8.75
CA GLY A 365 -11.88 -7.14 8.58
C GLY A 365 -11.33 -8.54 8.67
N ARG A 366 -12.26 -9.49 8.63
CA ARG A 366 -12.13 -10.94 8.54
C ARG A 366 -11.70 -11.66 9.81
N ASP A 367 -11.27 -10.99 10.84
CA ASP A 367 -10.97 -11.63 12.12
C ASP A 367 -12.02 -11.21 13.18
N PRO A 368 -12.95 -12.09 13.56
CA PRO A 368 -14.00 -11.76 14.52
C PRO A 368 -13.49 -11.57 15.95
N SER A 369 -12.24 -11.89 16.24
CA SER A 369 -11.61 -11.69 17.56
C SER A 369 -11.03 -10.29 17.76
N GLU A 370 -11.06 -9.43 16.76
CA GLU A 370 -10.53 -8.05 16.81
C GLU A 370 -11.50 -7.09 17.49
N LEU A 371 -11.70 -7.23 18.78
CA LEU A 371 -12.66 -6.47 19.58
C LEU A 371 -12.02 -5.25 20.27
N GLY A 372 -12.86 -4.31 20.71
CA GLY A 372 -12.44 -3.16 21.54
C GLY A 372 -11.89 -1.96 20.76
N ASN A 373 -11.90 -2.01 19.45
CA ASN A 373 -11.36 -0.93 18.62
C ASN A 373 -12.31 0.27 18.56
N VAL A 374 -11.77 1.49 18.63
CA VAL A 374 -12.53 2.74 18.70
C VAL A 374 -12.14 3.68 17.56
N ILE A 375 -13.15 4.18 16.82
CA ILE A 375 -12.99 5.24 15.79
C ILE A 375 -13.87 6.41 16.21
N ARG A 376 -13.27 7.53 16.61
CA ARG A 376 -14.06 8.64 17.17
C ARG A 376 -13.52 10.03 16.83
N TYR A 377 -14.46 10.99 16.74
CA TYR A 377 -14.16 12.41 16.58
C TYR A 377 -13.32 12.73 15.35
N CYS A 378 -13.37 11.87 14.33
CA CYS A 378 -12.67 12.04 13.06
C CYS A 378 -13.55 12.82 12.07
N TYR A 379 -12.90 13.52 11.16
CA TYR A 379 -13.51 14.18 10.02
C TYR A 379 -13.11 13.47 8.73
N PHE A 380 -14.08 12.84 8.08
CA PHE A 380 -13.93 12.15 6.80
C PHE A 380 -14.57 12.97 5.71
N HIS A 381 -13.81 13.38 4.69
CA HIS A 381 -14.40 14.24 3.67
C HIS A 381 -13.73 14.16 2.30
N ASP A 382 -14.53 14.53 1.28
CA ASP A 382 -14.11 14.69 -0.11
C ASP A 382 -13.48 13.43 -0.74
N PHE A 383 -14.13 12.28 -0.55
CA PHE A 383 -13.76 11.04 -1.22
C PHE A 383 -14.43 10.93 -2.58
N SER A 384 -13.76 10.24 -3.51
CA SER A 384 -14.30 9.99 -4.84
C SER A 384 -15.56 9.11 -4.78
N THR A 385 -16.56 9.46 -5.59
CA THR A 385 -17.75 8.63 -5.83
C THR A 385 -17.63 7.78 -7.10
N ARG A 386 -16.52 7.89 -7.83
CA ARG A 386 -16.27 7.11 -9.06
C ARG A 386 -15.96 5.65 -8.76
N HIS A 387 -15.41 5.38 -7.58
CA HIS A 387 -15.08 4.07 -7.06
C HIS A 387 -15.99 3.75 -5.89
N ARG A 388 -16.15 2.47 -5.59
CA ARG A 388 -16.90 2.04 -4.40
C ARG A 388 -16.03 2.24 -3.17
N VAL A 389 -16.11 3.44 -2.60
CA VAL A 389 -15.30 3.88 -1.47
C VAL A 389 -16.17 4.12 -0.26
N SER A 390 -15.70 3.66 0.89
CA SER A 390 -16.26 3.92 2.21
C SER A 390 -15.29 4.73 3.07
N ALA A 391 -15.80 5.53 4.00
CA ALA A 391 -14.95 6.21 4.97
C ALA A 391 -14.53 5.23 6.08
N THR A 392 -15.50 4.46 6.61
CA THR A 392 -15.24 3.35 7.54
C THR A 392 -15.77 2.07 6.94
N TYR A 393 -14.91 1.07 6.76
CA TYR A 393 -15.26 -0.19 6.13
C TYR A 393 -14.91 -1.36 7.05
N HIS A 394 -15.95 -1.96 7.64
CA HIS A 394 -15.86 -3.19 8.40
C HIS A 394 -16.16 -4.34 7.44
N ASP A 395 -15.08 -4.94 6.90
CA ASP A 395 -15.22 -5.95 5.86
C ASP A 395 -15.36 -7.35 6.44
N ASP A 396 -16.08 -8.20 5.73
CA ASP A 396 -16.18 -9.65 5.88
C ASP A 396 -16.19 -10.15 7.35
N GLY A 397 -17.19 -9.73 8.12
CA GLY A 397 -17.40 -10.23 9.47
C GLY A 397 -16.56 -9.53 10.55
N ALA A 398 -16.00 -8.37 10.28
CA ALA A 398 -15.33 -7.55 11.28
C ALA A 398 -16.23 -7.25 12.47
N CYS A 399 -15.72 -7.36 13.69
CA CYS A 399 -16.47 -7.28 14.93
C CYS A 399 -15.94 -6.21 15.89
N GLY A 400 -16.82 -5.77 16.83
CA GLY A 400 -16.43 -5.09 18.06
C GLY A 400 -15.94 -3.67 17.94
N ALA A 401 -16.28 -2.95 16.88
CA ALA A 401 -15.90 -1.54 16.74
C ALA A 401 -16.90 -0.59 17.37
N GLU A 402 -16.40 0.39 18.10
CA GLU A 402 -17.12 1.56 18.59
C GLU A 402 -16.83 2.76 17.67
N VAL A 403 -17.82 3.21 16.89
CA VAL A 403 -17.67 4.30 15.92
C VAL A 403 -18.59 5.45 16.30
N TYR A 404 -18.04 6.54 16.85
CA TYR A 404 -18.89 7.62 17.35
C TYR A 404 -18.29 9.01 17.27
N GLY A 405 -19.18 10.00 17.19
CA GLY A 405 -18.80 11.42 17.19
C GLY A 405 -18.05 11.85 15.93
N ASN A 406 -18.10 11.05 14.86
CA ASN A 406 -17.42 11.36 13.61
C ASN A 406 -18.31 12.22 12.69
N ILE A 407 -17.69 12.98 11.83
CA ILE A 407 -18.33 13.75 10.76
C ILE A 407 -17.92 13.15 9.42
N TYR A 408 -18.92 12.81 8.61
CA TYR A 408 -18.78 12.30 7.24
C TYR A 408 -19.39 13.31 6.29
N CYS A 409 -18.57 13.97 5.46
CA CYS A 409 -19.02 14.99 4.51
C CYS A 409 -18.51 14.65 3.10
N ARG A 410 -19.42 14.34 2.16
CA ARG A 410 -19.00 13.84 0.83
C ARG A 410 -17.99 12.69 0.94
N ALA A 411 -18.26 11.77 1.85
CA ALA A 411 -17.28 10.76 2.28
C ALA A 411 -17.41 9.43 1.52
N GLY A 412 -17.49 9.53 0.19
CA GLY A 412 -17.58 8.37 -0.71
C GLY A 412 -18.99 7.93 -1.05
N SER A 413 -19.11 6.79 -1.71
CA SER A 413 -20.40 6.25 -2.16
C SER A 413 -21.25 5.68 -1.01
N VAL A 414 -20.58 5.11 -0.01
CA VAL A 414 -21.16 4.53 1.20
C VAL A 414 -20.23 4.83 2.38
N PRO A 415 -20.38 5.97 3.06
CA PRO A 415 -19.49 6.38 4.15
C PRO A 415 -19.24 5.34 5.23
N ALA A 416 -20.27 4.63 5.67
CA ALA A 416 -20.12 3.56 6.65
C ALA A 416 -20.64 2.24 6.07
N LEU A 417 -19.74 1.28 5.87
CA LEU A 417 -20.07 -0.06 5.39
C LEU A 417 -19.77 -1.09 6.47
N ILE A 418 -20.79 -1.89 6.82
CA ILE A 418 -20.71 -2.97 7.79
C ILE A 418 -21.03 -4.27 7.07
N GLY A 419 -19.99 -5.04 6.75
CA GLY A 419 -20.06 -6.29 6.00
C GLY A 419 -20.20 -7.52 6.91
N GLY A 420 -21.30 -7.62 7.64
CA GLY A 420 -21.54 -8.69 8.62
C GLY A 420 -20.87 -8.39 9.97
N GLY A 421 -20.54 -9.46 10.73
CA GLY A 421 -19.92 -9.34 12.06
C GLY A 421 -20.91 -9.00 13.19
N HIS A 422 -20.36 -8.78 14.39
CA HIS A 422 -21.11 -8.56 15.61
C HIS A 422 -20.52 -7.41 16.42
N TYR A 423 -21.34 -6.81 17.29
CA TYR A 423 -20.91 -5.79 18.26
C TYR A 423 -20.29 -4.54 17.65
N ASN A 424 -20.64 -4.19 16.40
CA ASN A 424 -20.25 -2.92 15.78
C ASN A 424 -21.28 -1.86 16.16
N HIS A 425 -20.88 -0.84 16.90
CA HIS A 425 -21.76 0.20 17.42
C HIS A 425 -21.47 1.55 16.75
N TYR A 426 -22.48 2.10 16.08
CA TYR A 426 -22.44 3.44 15.49
C TYR A 426 -23.35 4.38 16.25
N ARG A 427 -22.81 5.46 16.84
CA ARG A 427 -23.60 6.43 17.60
C ARG A 427 -23.07 7.87 17.46
N ASN A 428 -23.99 8.83 17.50
CA ASN A 428 -23.64 10.26 17.48
C ASN A 428 -22.73 10.68 16.29
N ASN A 429 -22.87 10.04 15.13
CA ASN A 429 -22.17 10.41 13.91
C ASN A 429 -23.05 11.34 13.07
N ILE A 430 -22.41 12.24 12.31
CA ILE A 430 -23.08 13.17 11.40
C ILE A 430 -22.71 12.81 9.96
N PHE A 431 -23.70 12.62 9.10
CA PHE A 431 -23.54 12.36 7.67
C PHE A 431 -24.10 13.54 6.87
N MET A 432 -23.25 14.17 6.05
CA MET A 432 -23.60 15.31 5.23
C MET A 432 -23.23 15.06 3.77
N GLU A 433 -24.13 15.38 2.85
CA GLU A 433 -23.91 15.24 1.41
C GLU A 433 -23.39 13.82 1.01
N CYS A 434 -23.95 12.79 1.65
CA CYS A 434 -23.61 11.39 1.39
C CYS A 434 -24.82 10.69 0.76
N PRO A 435 -24.65 9.94 -0.35
CA PRO A 435 -25.77 9.28 -1.03
C PRO A 435 -26.45 8.22 -0.17
N ILE A 436 -25.70 7.48 0.61
CA ILE A 436 -26.13 6.47 1.56
C ILE A 436 -25.31 6.68 2.83
N ALA A 437 -25.95 6.89 3.96
CA ALA A 437 -25.22 7.12 5.21
C ALA A 437 -24.52 5.85 5.72
N ILE A 438 -25.27 4.75 5.83
CA ILE A 438 -24.80 3.47 6.36
C ILE A 438 -25.34 2.34 5.49
N HIS A 439 -24.52 1.40 5.12
CA HIS A 439 -24.90 0.14 4.50
C HIS A 439 -24.51 -1.02 5.42
N ILE A 440 -25.48 -1.89 5.67
CA ILE A 440 -25.28 -3.11 6.45
C ILE A 440 -25.71 -4.30 5.59
N ASP A 441 -24.87 -5.29 5.47
CA ASP A 441 -25.21 -6.52 4.80
C ASP A 441 -24.92 -7.75 5.68
N ALA A 442 -25.51 -8.87 5.29
CA ALA A 442 -25.40 -10.14 6.01
C ALA A 442 -24.43 -11.11 5.31
N ARG A 443 -23.34 -10.58 4.77
CA ARG A 443 -22.30 -11.44 4.16
C ARG A 443 -21.74 -12.40 5.22
N MET A 444 -21.04 -13.43 4.79
CA MET A 444 -20.48 -14.53 5.60
C MET A 444 -21.48 -15.57 6.13
N GLN A 445 -22.77 -15.44 5.89
CA GLN A 445 -23.72 -16.46 6.33
C GLN A 445 -23.53 -17.84 5.70
N LYS A 446 -22.84 -17.90 4.55
CA LYS A 446 -22.59 -19.18 3.82
C LYS A 446 -21.12 -19.57 3.87
N TRP A 447 -20.26 -18.74 3.34
CA TRP A 447 -18.84 -19.03 3.17
C TRP A 447 -17.99 -18.69 4.41
N GLY A 448 -18.48 -17.87 5.30
CA GLY A 448 -17.75 -17.48 6.52
C GLY A 448 -17.72 -18.52 7.63
N LYS A 449 -18.44 -19.64 7.48
CA LYS A 449 -18.44 -20.69 8.51
C LYS A 449 -17.05 -21.21 8.86
N PHE A 450 -16.18 -21.34 7.88
CA PHE A 450 -14.79 -21.81 8.08
C PHE A 450 -13.91 -20.82 8.87
N MET A 451 -14.36 -19.59 9.07
CA MET A 451 -13.63 -18.60 9.90
C MET A 451 -14.00 -18.68 11.38
N ILE A 452 -15.01 -19.44 11.71
CA ILE A 452 -15.55 -19.57 13.08
C ILE A 452 -15.23 -20.98 13.64
N GLU A 453 -15.04 -21.95 12.78
CA GLU A 453 -14.61 -23.32 13.12
C GLU A 453 -13.07 -23.40 13.24
#